data_47e6d6a8b479efaec028412fad8051b3
#
_entry.id   47e6d6a8b479efaec028412fad8051b3
#
_cell.length_a   1.000
_cell.length_b   1.000
_cell.length_c   1.000
_cell.angle_alpha   90.00
_cell.angle_beta   90.00
_cell.angle_gamma   90.00
#
_symmetry.space_group_name_H-M   'P 1'
#
loop_
_entity.id
_entity.type
_entity.pdbx_description
1 polymer ?
#
loop_
_entity_poly.entity_id
_entity_poly.type
_entity_poly.pdbx_seq_one_letter_code
_entity_poly.pdbx_strand_id
1 'polypeptide(L)'
;MSHPSDREKTSPSRNKATGEPFEPFELHNPIPWPIIAIALALAAWGLFTFVFSDMAAESNQEKAEKTAEQAGAQQTNEQDTAAVDGAALFDSYCSSCHQSNGAGISQVIPPLVGSSWVLGDGAQTASILLKGINGPIIVAGNTYNGRMPTFGDTLNDNEIAAIVSFIRSSWGNNAGAVSAETVRTQRQRWRERDEPWRSGAELRAKFTANTTAGSN
;
A
#
# COMPACT_ATOMS: atom_id res chain seq x y z
N MET A 1 -69.82 46.44 -35.20
CA MET A 1 -70.22 45.19 -35.87
C MET A 1 -69.29 44.14 -35.37
N SER A 2 -69.69 43.50 -34.30
CA SER A 2 -70.07 42.11 -34.16
C SER A 2 -68.85 41.15 -34.02
N HIS A 3 -68.64 40.79 -32.84
CA HIS A 3 -67.96 39.62 -32.24
C HIS A 3 -68.57 38.30 -32.76
N PRO A 4 -67.91 37.17 -32.68
CA PRO A 4 -67.85 36.39 -31.40
C PRO A 4 -66.50 35.66 -31.12
N SER A 5 -66.14 35.70 -29.97
CA SER A 5 -65.86 34.78 -28.87
C SER A 5 -65.72 33.32 -29.27
N ASP A 6 -64.46 32.79 -29.18
CA ASP A 6 -64.18 31.35 -29.03
C ASP A 6 -63.67 31.07 -27.64
N ARG A 7 -64.50 30.35 -26.98
CA ARG A 7 -64.34 29.88 -25.59
C ARG A 7 -63.48 28.65 -25.61
N GLU A 8 -62.22 28.84 -25.31
CA GLU A 8 -61.27 27.70 -25.05
C GLU A 8 -61.67 27.02 -23.78
N LYS A 9 -62.11 25.80 -23.90
CA LYS A 9 -62.40 24.89 -22.81
C LYS A 9 -61.12 24.37 -22.29
N THR A 10 -60.55 24.96 -21.23
CA THR A 10 -59.52 24.36 -20.41
C THR A 10 -60.14 23.22 -19.65
N SER A 11 -59.84 22.00 -20.07
CA SER A 11 -60.01 20.77 -19.30
C SER A 11 -59.11 20.81 -18.06
N PRO A 12 -59.63 20.63 -16.86
CA PRO A 12 -58.79 20.49 -15.69
C PRO A 12 -58.07 19.12 -15.75
N SER A 13 -56.77 19.16 -15.92
CA SER A 13 -55.90 18.03 -15.71
C SER A 13 -56.08 17.58 -14.25
N ARG A 14 -56.82 16.52 -14.07
CA ARG A 14 -57.03 15.87 -12.80
C ARG A 14 -55.82 14.97 -12.52
N ASN A 15 -54.76 15.56 -11.99
CA ASN A 15 -53.72 14.79 -11.33
C ASN A 15 -54.32 14.22 -10.04
N LYS A 16 -54.89 13.05 -10.18
CA LYS A 16 -55.26 12.21 -9.08
C LYS A 16 -53.93 11.74 -8.46
N ALA A 17 -53.46 12.47 -7.48
CA ALA A 17 -52.49 11.95 -6.54
C ALA A 17 -53.20 10.81 -5.77
N THR A 18 -53.17 9.63 -6.32
CA THR A 18 -53.40 8.41 -5.56
C THR A 18 -52.27 8.30 -4.60
N GLY A 19 -52.54 8.64 -3.32
CA GLY A 19 -51.67 8.26 -2.21
C GLY A 19 -51.68 6.74 -2.09
N GLU A 20 -50.88 6.09 -2.91
CA GLU A 20 -50.54 4.70 -2.70
C GLU A 20 -49.42 4.68 -1.69
N PRO A 21 -49.58 3.94 -0.56
CA PRO A 21 -48.47 3.73 0.33
C PRO A 21 -47.36 3.10 -0.50
N PHE A 22 -46.14 3.59 -0.31
CA PHE A 22 -44.93 3.01 -0.87
C PHE A 22 -44.75 1.62 -0.23
N GLU A 23 -45.41 0.64 -0.85
CA GLU A 23 -45.16 -0.76 -0.52
C GLU A 23 -43.85 -1.14 -1.20
N PRO A 24 -42.79 -1.48 -0.46
CA PRO A 24 -41.62 -2.04 -1.08
C PRO A 24 -42.03 -3.34 -1.80
N PHE A 25 -41.74 -3.40 -3.08
CA PHE A 25 -42.07 -4.48 -4.03
C PHE A 25 -41.49 -5.85 -3.65
N GLU A 26 -40.92 -5.98 -2.44
CA GLU A 26 -40.16 -7.15 -2.05
C GLU A 26 -40.95 -8.27 -1.38
N LEU A 27 -42.23 -8.06 -1.06
CA LEU A 27 -43.01 -9.03 -0.30
C LEU A 27 -43.51 -10.27 -1.08
N HIS A 28 -43.30 -10.30 -2.42
CA HIS A 28 -43.80 -11.40 -3.24
C HIS A 28 -42.81 -11.99 -4.26
N ASN A 29 -41.52 -11.75 -4.08
CA ASN A 29 -40.51 -12.39 -4.92
C ASN A 29 -39.83 -13.51 -4.10
N PRO A 30 -40.30 -14.74 -4.12
CA PRO A 30 -39.68 -15.84 -3.39
C PRO A 30 -38.26 -15.98 -3.96
N ILE A 31 -37.27 -15.85 -3.09
CA ILE A 31 -35.86 -16.06 -3.47
C ILE A 31 -35.78 -17.42 -4.19
N PRO A 32 -35.34 -17.45 -5.46
CA PRO A 32 -35.26 -18.72 -6.19
C PRO A 32 -34.46 -19.74 -5.38
N TRP A 33 -35.03 -20.87 -5.17
CA TRP A 33 -34.42 -21.93 -4.35
C TRP A 33 -32.95 -22.27 -4.74
N PRO A 34 -32.50 -22.12 -6.01
CA PRO A 34 -31.09 -22.27 -6.36
C PRO A 34 -30.17 -21.27 -5.66
N ILE A 35 -30.62 -20.03 -5.39
CA ILE A 35 -29.84 -19.01 -4.68
C ILE A 35 -29.66 -19.46 -3.22
N ILE A 36 -30.70 -19.99 -2.59
CA ILE A 36 -30.60 -20.52 -1.23
C ILE A 36 -29.66 -21.72 -1.19
N ALA A 37 -29.69 -22.59 -2.19
CA ALA A 37 -28.80 -23.76 -2.26
C ALA A 37 -27.34 -23.32 -2.43
N ILE A 38 -27.06 -22.31 -3.26
CA ILE A 38 -25.70 -21.75 -3.43
C ILE A 38 -25.22 -21.09 -2.14
N ALA A 39 -26.07 -20.31 -1.47
CA ALA A 39 -25.73 -19.67 -0.21
C ALA A 39 -25.39 -20.68 0.89
N LEU A 40 -26.17 -21.77 1.00
CA LEU A 40 -25.88 -22.85 1.94
C LEU A 40 -24.61 -23.60 1.59
N ALA A 41 -24.34 -23.85 0.30
CA ALA A 41 -23.10 -24.49 -0.14
C ALA A 41 -21.88 -23.64 0.18
N LEU A 42 -21.95 -22.33 -0.03
CA LEU A 42 -20.86 -21.39 0.32
C LEU A 42 -20.67 -21.28 1.85
N ALA A 43 -21.75 -21.28 2.62
CA ALA A 43 -21.68 -21.29 4.08
C ALA A 43 -21.04 -22.59 4.62
N ALA A 44 -21.41 -23.73 4.04
CA ALA A 44 -20.81 -25.01 4.39
C ALA A 44 -19.33 -25.09 4.00
N TRP A 45 -18.99 -24.58 2.84
CA TRP A 45 -17.59 -24.45 2.40
C TRP A 45 -16.76 -23.55 3.33
N GLY A 46 -17.31 -22.39 3.71
CA GLY A 46 -16.65 -21.48 4.66
C GLY A 46 -16.43 -22.11 6.03
N LEU A 47 -17.43 -22.82 6.55
CA LEU A 47 -17.31 -23.54 7.82
C LEU A 47 -16.29 -24.67 7.72
N PHE A 48 -16.31 -25.42 6.62
CA PHE A 48 -15.34 -26.49 6.36
C PHE A 48 -13.91 -25.94 6.33
N THR A 49 -13.65 -24.85 5.57
CA THR A 49 -12.31 -24.24 5.52
C THR A 49 -11.88 -23.69 6.88
N PHE A 50 -12.79 -23.10 7.65
CA PHE A 50 -12.48 -22.59 8.99
C PHE A 50 -12.07 -23.73 9.94
N VAL A 51 -12.84 -24.81 10.01
CA VAL A 51 -12.54 -25.95 10.91
C VAL A 51 -11.28 -26.70 10.48
N PHE A 52 -11.04 -26.87 9.17
CA PHE A 52 -9.85 -27.57 8.69
C PHE A 52 -8.58 -26.73 8.72
N SER A 53 -8.67 -25.39 8.68
CA SER A 53 -7.49 -24.53 8.85
C SER A 53 -6.93 -24.57 10.26
N ASP A 54 -7.79 -24.68 11.28
CA ASP A 54 -7.34 -24.81 12.67
C ASP A 54 -6.65 -26.15 12.93
N MET A 55 -7.17 -27.24 12.36
CA MET A 55 -6.53 -28.57 12.47
C MET A 55 -5.18 -28.66 11.75
N ALA A 56 -5.00 -27.91 10.64
CA ALA A 56 -3.73 -27.85 9.93
C ALA A 56 -2.67 -26.99 10.64
N ALA A 57 -3.09 -26.00 11.41
CA ALA A 57 -2.20 -25.15 12.21
C ALA A 57 -1.57 -25.94 13.39
N GLU A 58 -2.36 -26.77 14.09
CA GLU A 58 -1.87 -27.59 15.21
C GLU A 58 -0.86 -28.64 14.75
N SER A 59 -1.08 -29.29 13.60
CA SER A 59 -0.16 -30.30 13.06
C SER A 59 1.21 -29.75 12.63
N ASN A 60 1.28 -28.48 12.28
CA ASN A 60 2.54 -27.81 11.92
C ASN A 60 3.32 -27.34 13.14
N GLN A 61 2.66 -27.01 14.26
CA GLN A 61 3.32 -26.65 15.51
C GLN A 61 4.02 -27.86 16.15
N GLU A 62 3.38 -29.03 16.20
CA GLU A 62 3.99 -30.24 16.76
C GLU A 62 5.22 -30.71 15.96
N LYS A 63 5.24 -30.49 14.65
CA LYS A 63 6.38 -30.81 13.79
C LYS A 63 7.54 -29.85 13.93
N ALA A 64 7.26 -28.57 14.22
CA ALA A 64 8.27 -27.54 14.49
C ALA A 64 8.94 -27.75 15.85
N GLU A 65 8.21 -28.22 16.88
CA GLU A 65 8.71 -28.42 18.22
C GLU A 65 9.65 -29.65 18.30
N LYS A 66 9.35 -30.72 17.57
CA LYS A 66 10.22 -31.91 17.50
C LYS A 66 11.51 -31.69 16.69
N THR A 67 11.54 -30.72 15.79
CA THR A 67 12.75 -30.34 15.02
C THR A 67 13.64 -29.40 15.82
N ALA A 68 13.08 -28.63 16.76
CA ALA A 68 13.84 -27.70 17.61
C ALA A 68 14.66 -28.39 18.70
N GLU A 69 14.24 -29.58 19.15
CA GLU A 69 14.92 -30.33 20.25
C GLU A 69 16.19 -31.05 19.78
N GLN A 70 16.43 -31.22 18.47
CA GLN A 70 17.62 -31.85 17.90
C GLN A 70 18.70 -30.87 17.42
N ALA A 71 18.49 -29.57 17.51
CA ALA A 71 19.44 -28.52 17.10
C ALA A 71 20.01 -27.74 18.31
N GLY A 72 20.07 -28.36 19.46
CA GLY A 72 20.68 -27.76 20.66
C GLY A 72 22.21 -27.76 20.63
N ALA A 73 22.83 -26.79 20.02
CA ALA A 73 24.13 -26.19 20.36
C ALA A 73 24.63 -25.26 19.25
N GLN A 74 24.11 -24.04 19.20
CA GLN A 74 24.84 -22.81 18.83
C GLN A 74 23.85 -21.63 18.78
N GLN A 75 23.48 -21.16 19.98
CA GLN A 75 22.72 -19.88 20.06
C GLN A 75 23.73 -18.74 20.09
N THR A 76 24.06 -18.23 18.91
CA THR A 76 24.38 -16.82 18.74
C THR A 76 23.12 -16.12 18.33
N ASN A 77 22.86 -14.99 18.97
CA ASN A 77 21.70 -14.11 18.83
C ASN A 77 21.28 -13.83 17.37
N GLU A 78 20.52 -14.71 16.74
CA GLU A 78 19.88 -14.54 15.42
C GLU A 78 18.37 -14.84 15.48
N GLN A 79 17.73 -14.31 16.50
CA GLN A 79 16.28 -14.36 16.62
C GLN A 79 15.70 -13.09 16.06
N ASP A 80 15.71 -12.93 14.74
CA ASP A 80 14.72 -12.12 13.98
C ASP A 80 14.94 -12.16 12.44
N THR A 81 15.25 -13.31 11.85
CA THR A 81 15.39 -13.38 10.39
C THR A 81 14.61 -14.53 9.78
N ALA A 82 13.30 -14.54 9.92
CA ALA A 82 12.48 -14.89 8.77
C ALA A 82 12.81 -13.80 7.73
N ALA A 83 13.49 -14.17 6.65
CA ALA A 83 13.92 -13.19 5.65
C ALA A 83 12.69 -12.38 5.17
N VAL A 84 12.64 -11.11 5.56
CA VAL A 84 11.52 -10.23 5.22
C VAL A 84 11.45 -10.12 3.70
N ASP A 85 10.35 -10.54 3.09
CA ASP A 85 10.17 -10.51 1.64
C ASP A 85 9.93 -9.08 1.14
N GLY A 86 11.00 -8.44 0.68
CA GLY A 86 10.95 -7.08 0.14
C GLY A 86 10.10 -6.96 -1.13
N ALA A 87 9.95 -8.04 -1.93
CA ALA A 87 9.12 -8.04 -3.12
C ALA A 87 7.63 -8.03 -2.74
N ALA A 88 7.23 -8.88 -1.79
CA ALA A 88 5.85 -8.91 -1.30
C ALA A 88 5.45 -7.59 -0.61
N LEU A 89 6.37 -6.98 0.15
CA LEU A 89 6.14 -5.67 0.76
C LEU A 89 6.05 -4.56 -0.29
N PHE A 90 6.91 -4.58 -1.31
CA PHE A 90 6.83 -3.63 -2.42
C PHE A 90 5.48 -3.74 -3.15
N ASP A 91 5.03 -4.96 -3.42
CA ASP A 91 3.73 -5.17 -4.07
C ASP A 91 2.59 -4.61 -3.22
N SER A 92 2.62 -4.82 -1.91
CA SER A 92 1.57 -4.39 -0.99
C SER A 92 1.51 -2.87 -0.78
N TYR A 93 2.65 -2.19 -0.71
CA TYR A 93 2.72 -0.78 -0.30
C TYR A 93 3.12 0.20 -1.39
N CYS A 94 3.78 -0.26 -2.45
CA CYS A 94 4.44 0.62 -3.41
C CYS A 94 3.95 0.45 -4.85
N SER A 95 3.56 -0.77 -5.25
CA SER A 95 3.25 -1.13 -6.65
C SER A 95 2.06 -0.37 -7.22
N SER A 96 1.10 0.01 -6.39
CA SER A 96 -0.08 0.79 -6.81
C SER A 96 0.29 2.14 -7.43
N CYS A 97 1.37 2.76 -6.97
CA CYS A 97 1.87 4.03 -7.48
C CYS A 97 3.08 3.84 -8.42
N HIS A 98 4.09 3.06 -7.98
CA HIS A 98 5.34 2.89 -8.73
C HIS A 98 5.26 1.81 -9.79
N GLN A 99 4.13 1.12 -9.94
CA GLN A 99 3.88 -0.03 -10.80
C GLN A 99 4.73 -1.24 -10.39
N SER A 100 4.27 -2.46 -10.68
CA SER A 100 4.99 -3.70 -10.33
C SER A 100 6.36 -3.83 -11.00
N ASN A 101 6.58 -3.13 -12.11
CA ASN A 101 7.84 -3.07 -12.84
C ASN A 101 8.73 -1.87 -12.45
N GLY A 102 8.34 -1.07 -11.46
CA GLY A 102 9.10 0.10 -11.01
C GLY A 102 9.18 1.28 -11.99
N ALA A 103 8.37 1.26 -13.08
CA ALA A 103 8.42 2.30 -14.11
C ALA A 103 7.74 3.61 -13.70
N GLY A 104 6.90 3.59 -12.66
CA GLY A 104 6.11 4.73 -12.24
C GLY A 104 5.05 5.12 -13.27
N ILE A 105 4.61 6.38 -13.19
CA ILE A 105 3.65 6.97 -14.13
C ILE A 105 4.30 8.24 -14.69
N SER A 106 4.47 8.30 -16.00
CA SER A 106 5.14 9.42 -16.66
C SER A 106 4.60 10.76 -16.17
N GLN A 107 5.49 11.67 -15.80
CA GLN A 107 5.22 13.02 -15.29
C GLN A 107 4.43 13.10 -13.97
N VAL A 108 3.98 11.97 -13.41
CA VAL A 108 3.16 11.93 -12.18
C VAL A 108 3.91 11.23 -11.06
N ILE A 109 4.34 9.98 -11.28
CA ILE A 109 5.06 9.16 -10.30
C ILE A 109 6.44 8.83 -10.87
N PRO A 110 7.53 9.17 -10.19
CA PRO A 110 8.87 8.93 -10.72
C PRO A 110 9.17 7.43 -10.86
N PRO A 111 9.93 7.03 -11.90
CA PRO A 111 10.43 5.68 -12.01
C PRO A 111 11.44 5.38 -10.89
N LEU A 112 11.44 4.15 -10.43
CA LEU A 112 12.46 3.58 -9.55
C LEU A 112 13.60 2.96 -10.36
N VAL A 113 13.28 2.51 -11.57
CA VAL A 113 14.24 1.95 -12.54
C VAL A 113 15.24 3.02 -12.95
N GLY A 114 16.53 2.75 -12.77
CA GLY A 114 17.61 3.67 -13.17
C GLY A 114 17.66 4.99 -12.39
N SER A 115 16.82 5.13 -11.35
CA SER A 115 16.75 6.35 -10.54
C SER A 115 18.05 6.57 -9.75
N SER A 116 18.66 7.74 -9.87
CA SER A 116 19.83 8.12 -9.06
C SER A 116 19.54 8.17 -7.55
N TRP A 117 18.28 8.29 -7.15
CA TRP A 117 17.85 8.19 -5.76
C TRP A 117 17.88 6.76 -5.24
N VAL A 118 17.56 5.81 -6.11
CA VAL A 118 17.58 4.37 -5.80
C VAL A 118 18.99 3.81 -5.87
N LEU A 119 19.74 4.16 -6.94
CA LEU A 119 21.09 3.62 -7.19
C LEU A 119 22.18 4.30 -6.37
N GLY A 120 21.92 5.48 -5.83
CA GLY A 120 22.85 6.25 -5.00
C GLY A 120 22.94 5.73 -3.55
N ASP A 121 23.04 6.67 -2.62
CA ASP A 121 23.11 6.36 -1.18
C ASP A 121 21.78 5.77 -0.68
N GLY A 122 21.82 4.51 -0.23
CA GLY A 122 20.66 3.82 0.31
C GLY A 122 20.05 4.48 1.55
N ALA A 123 20.85 5.22 2.31
CA ALA A 123 20.35 5.99 3.45
C ALA A 123 19.43 7.15 3.02
N GLN A 124 19.66 7.74 1.84
CA GLN A 124 18.75 8.74 1.27
C GLN A 124 17.43 8.09 0.85
N THR A 125 17.49 6.93 0.18
CA THR A 125 16.29 6.18 -0.20
C THR A 125 15.49 5.80 1.05
N ALA A 126 16.12 5.25 2.07
CA ALA A 126 15.47 4.93 3.34
C ALA A 126 14.82 6.16 4.00
N SER A 127 15.49 7.32 3.95
CA SER A 127 14.96 8.58 4.50
C SER A 127 13.72 9.08 3.75
N ILE A 128 13.60 8.79 2.45
CA ILE A 128 12.38 9.08 1.69
C ILE A 128 11.24 8.18 2.16
N LEU A 129 11.47 6.89 2.33
CA LEU A 129 10.44 5.97 2.83
C LEU A 129 10.00 6.34 4.25
N LEU A 130 10.97 6.67 5.12
CA LEU A 130 10.71 7.01 6.52
C LEU A 130 9.86 8.26 6.68
N LYS A 131 10.08 9.31 5.89
CA LYS A 131 9.44 10.62 6.10
C LYS A 131 8.55 11.06 4.95
N GLY A 132 8.57 10.33 3.83
CA GLY A 132 7.86 10.76 2.62
C GLY A 132 8.48 11.99 1.97
N ILE A 133 7.90 12.39 0.85
CA ILE A 133 8.28 13.62 0.15
C ILE A 133 7.02 14.32 -0.36
N ASN A 134 6.96 15.64 -0.20
CA ASN A 134 5.85 16.47 -0.67
C ASN A 134 6.42 17.68 -1.41
N GLY A 135 6.65 17.53 -2.70
CA GLY A 135 7.22 18.56 -3.55
C GLY A 135 8.15 18.02 -4.63
N PRO A 136 8.93 18.90 -5.28
CA PRO A 136 9.69 18.54 -6.47
C PRO A 136 10.87 17.61 -6.15
N ILE A 137 10.98 16.57 -6.99
CA ILE A 137 12.13 15.67 -7.05
C ILE A 137 12.52 15.47 -8.51
N ILE A 138 13.82 15.50 -8.80
CA ILE A 138 14.34 15.28 -10.16
C ILE A 138 14.78 13.83 -10.28
N VAL A 139 14.21 13.11 -11.25
CA VAL A 139 14.56 11.72 -11.57
C VAL A 139 14.77 11.60 -13.08
N ALA A 140 15.92 11.08 -13.49
CA ALA A 140 16.30 10.94 -14.89
C ALA A 140 16.09 12.23 -15.72
N GLY A 141 16.44 13.40 -15.15
CA GLY A 141 16.31 14.70 -15.79
C GLY A 141 14.89 15.30 -15.80
N ASN A 142 13.88 14.56 -15.37
CA ASN A 142 12.51 15.04 -15.29
C ASN A 142 12.15 15.47 -13.86
N THR A 143 11.39 16.55 -13.74
CA THR A 143 10.88 17.03 -12.46
C THR A 143 9.51 16.39 -12.20
N TYR A 144 9.42 15.70 -11.09
CA TYR A 144 8.16 15.17 -10.54
C TYR A 144 7.78 16.03 -9.34
N ASN A 145 6.55 16.51 -9.30
CA ASN A 145 6.07 17.37 -8.22
C ASN A 145 4.79 16.75 -7.64
N GLY A 146 4.95 15.91 -6.64
CA GLY A 146 3.86 15.16 -6.05
C GLY A 146 4.09 14.87 -4.58
N ARG A 147 3.23 14.02 -4.03
CA ARG A 147 3.33 13.59 -2.65
C ARG A 147 3.53 12.08 -2.59
N MET A 148 4.62 11.64 -2.00
CA MET A 148 4.83 10.27 -1.53
C MET A 148 4.58 10.25 -0.01
N PRO A 149 3.70 9.38 0.50
CA PRO A 149 3.43 9.29 1.93
C PRO A 149 4.64 8.79 2.72
N THR A 150 4.61 8.99 4.04
CA THR A 150 5.54 8.37 5.00
C THR A 150 5.12 6.91 5.25
N PHE A 151 6.11 6.04 5.41
CA PHE A 151 5.94 4.65 5.85
C PHE A 151 6.64 4.38 7.18
N GLY A 152 7.25 5.40 7.78
CA GLY A 152 8.01 5.25 9.01
C GLY A 152 7.21 4.76 10.21
N ASP A 153 5.93 5.06 10.27
CA ASP A 153 5.04 4.62 11.34
C ASP A 153 4.35 3.27 11.05
N THR A 154 4.37 2.86 9.78
CA THR A 154 3.70 1.63 9.31
C THR A 154 4.66 0.45 9.23
N LEU A 155 5.90 0.70 8.79
CA LEU A 155 6.90 -0.32 8.52
C LEU A 155 8.07 -0.20 9.51
N ASN A 156 8.53 -1.35 10.00
CA ASN A 156 9.72 -1.43 10.85
C ASN A 156 11.02 -1.33 10.03
N ASP A 157 12.18 -1.32 10.71
CA ASP A 157 13.47 -1.11 10.08
C ASP A 157 13.86 -2.26 9.14
N ASN A 158 13.51 -3.52 9.48
CA ASN A 158 13.78 -4.68 8.63
C ASN A 158 12.93 -4.64 7.35
N GLU A 159 11.65 -4.26 7.45
CA GLU A 159 10.73 -4.15 6.32
C GLU A 159 11.14 -3.04 5.36
N ILE A 160 11.50 -1.86 5.86
CA ILE A 160 12.01 -0.76 5.01
C ILE A 160 13.32 -1.17 4.36
N ALA A 161 14.24 -1.81 5.08
CA ALA A 161 15.50 -2.29 4.53
C ALA A 161 15.28 -3.33 3.42
N ALA A 162 14.32 -4.24 3.61
CA ALA A 162 13.96 -5.24 2.61
C ALA A 162 13.38 -4.60 1.33
N ILE A 163 12.43 -3.65 1.46
CA ILE A 163 11.88 -2.90 0.31
C ILE A 163 12.98 -2.13 -0.41
N VAL A 164 13.81 -1.39 0.30
CA VAL A 164 14.90 -0.60 -0.31
C VAL A 164 15.88 -1.51 -1.03
N SER A 165 16.27 -2.64 -0.43
CA SER A 165 17.16 -3.62 -1.05
C SER A 165 16.55 -4.24 -2.30
N PHE A 166 15.26 -4.59 -2.26
CA PHE A 166 14.51 -5.11 -3.41
C PHE A 166 14.51 -4.12 -4.58
N ILE A 167 14.11 -2.86 -4.38
CA ILE A 167 14.07 -1.88 -5.47
C ILE A 167 15.46 -1.55 -6.03
N ARG A 168 16.51 -1.67 -5.21
CA ARG A 168 17.89 -1.43 -5.61
C ARG A 168 18.49 -2.55 -6.45
N SER A 169 17.93 -3.75 -6.43
CA SER A 169 18.39 -4.92 -7.19
C SER A 169 17.39 -5.41 -8.24
N SER A 170 16.22 -4.77 -8.38
CA SER A 170 15.15 -5.20 -9.29
C SER A 170 15.17 -4.41 -10.60
N TRP A 171 14.50 -4.96 -11.62
CA TRP A 171 14.26 -4.32 -12.93
C TRP A 171 15.50 -3.80 -13.65
N GLY A 172 16.65 -4.43 -13.45
CA GLY A 172 17.93 -3.99 -14.01
C GLY A 172 18.69 -2.98 -13.15
N ASN A 173 18.17 -2.56 -12.02
CA ASN A 173 18.94 -1.87 -10.98
C ASN A 173 20.00 -2.81 -10.42
N ASN A 174 21.20 -2.30 -10.20
CA ASN A 174 22.33 -3.07 -9.65
C ASN A 174 23.04 -2.25 -8.58
N ALA A 175 22.41 -2.09 -7.43
CA ALA A 175 22.96 -1.41 -6.27
C ALA A 175 22.91 -2.31 -5.03
N GLY A 176 23.83 -2.10 -4.10
CA GLY A 176 23.95 -2.93 -2.90
C GLY A 176 22.72 -2.86 -1.99
N ALA A 177 22.51 -3.93 -1.23
CA ALA A 177 21.48 -4.00 -0.21
C ALA A 177 21.66 -2.93 0.88
N VAL A 178 20.57 -2.59 1.55
CA VAL A 178 20.55 -1.65 2.68
C VAL A 178 20.21 -2.45 3.94
N SER A 179 21.00 -2.27 5.00
CA SER A 179 20.78 -2.95 6.26
C SER A 179 19.70 -2.28 7.10
N ALA A 180 19.04 -3.05 7.97
CA ALA A 180 18.12 -2.52 8.97
C ALA A 180 18.79 -1.49 9.89
N GLU A 181 20.09 -1.66 10.17
CA GLU A 181 20.88 -0.70 10.97
C GLU A 181 20.99 0.65 10.26
N THR A 182 21.17 0.67 8.94
CA THR A 182 21.13 1.90 8.15
C THR A 182 19.77 2.60 8.30
N VAL A 183 18.69 1.85 8.20
CA VAL A 183 17.32 2.40 8.35
C VAL A 183 17.12 2.94 9.77
N ARG A 184 17.51 2.18 10.80
CA ARG A 184 17.42 2.59 12.20
C ARG A 184 18.17 3.90 12.46
N THR A 185 19.39 4.00 11.92
CA THR A 185 20.20 5.22 12.01
C THR A 185 19.48 6.42 11.40
N GLN A 186 18.84 6.25 10.22
CA GLN A 186 18.09 7.32 9.60
C GLN A 186 16.80 7.64 10.38
N ARG A 187 16.10 6.64 10.91
CA ARG A 187 14.93 6.85 11.77
C ARG A 187 15.27 7.68 13.01
N GLN A 188 16.37 7.37 13.67
CA GLN A 188 16.87 8.12 14.82
C GLN A 188 17.29 9.54 14.43
N ARG A 189 18.01 9.67 13.32
CA ARG A 189 18.48 10.97 12.81
C ARG A 189 17.32 11.93 12.53
N TRP A 190 16.23 11.42 11.98
CA TRP A 190 15.07 12.22 11.57
C TRP A 190 13.89 12.11 12.52
N ARG A 191 14.08 11.60 13.74
CA ARG A 191 12.98 11.38 14.70
C ARG A 191 12.18 12.64 15.00
N GLU A 192 12.86 13.81 15.07
CA GLU A 192 12.26 15.11 15.38
C GLU A 192 11.67 15.80 14.14
N ARG A 193 11.71 15.13 12.99
CA ARG A 193 11.11 15.65 11.78
C ARG A 193 9.72 15.07 11.58
N ASP A 194 8.70 15.86 11.80
CA ASP A 194 7.30 15.46 11.62
C ASP A 194 6.81 15.69 10.20
N GLU A 195 7.46 16.60 9.45
CA GLU A 195 7.06 16.96 8.09
C GLU A 195 7.79 16.13 7.03
N PRO A 196 7.11 15.77 5.92
CA PRO A 196 7.76 15.17 4.76
C PRO A 196 8.88 16.06 4.20
N TRP A 197 9.78 15.48 3.42
CA TRP A 197 10.76 16.26 2.67
C TRP A 197 10.03 17.19 1.69
N ARG A 198 10.35 18.48 1.71
CA ARG A 198 9.75 19.49 0.83
C ARG A 198 10.25 19.40 -0.60
N SER A 199 11.40 18.74 -0.80
CA SER A 199 11.98 18.49 -2.11
C SER A 199 13.14 17.50 -2.03
N GLY A 200 13.52 16.92 -3.17
CA GLY A 200 14.76 16.15 -3.27
C GLY A 200 16.01 17.02 -3.00
N ALA A 201 15.98 18.30 -3.36
CA ALA A 201 17.09 19.22 -3.09
C ALA A 201 17.29 19.44 -1.58
N GLU A 202 16.21 19.58 -0.80
CA GLU A 202 16.30 19.68 0.67
C GLU A 202 16.95 18.42 1.27
N LEU A 203 16.49 17.24 0.85
CA LEU A 203 17.06 15.99 1.32
C LEU A 203 18.56 15.89 1.03
N ARG A 204 18.98 16.18 -0.22
CA ARG A 204 20.40 16.16 -0.59
C ARG A 204 21.23 17.12 0.25
N ALA A 205 20.76 18.34 0.45
CA ALA A 205 21.46 19.34 1.26
C ALA A 205 21.71 18.87 2.70
N LYS A 206 20.74 18.15 3.29
CA LYS A 206 20.90 17.57 4.64
C LYS A 206 21.91 16.43 4.70
N PHE A 207 22.10 15.71 3.61
CA PHE A 207 23.10 14.64 3.53
C PHE A 207 24.51 15.20 3.29
N THR A 208 24.68 16.20 2.39
CA THR A 208 25.98 16.84 2.13
C THR A 208 26.52 17.62 3.32
N ALA A 209 25.66 18.35 4.06
CA ALA A 209 26.06 19.09 5.24
C ALA A 209 26.66 18.19 6.35
N ASN A 210 26.24 16.92 6.41
CA ASN A 210 26.72 16.00 7.42
C ASN A 210 28.08 15.36 7.05
N THR A 211 28.38 15.25 5.75
CA THR A 211 29.68 14.71 5.28
C THR A 211 30.81 15.70 5.59
N THR A 212 30.52 17.00 5.56
CA THR A 212 31.50 18.05 5.91
C THR A 212 31.72 18.22 7.41
N ALA A 213 30.71 17.90 8.24
CA ALA A 213 30.81 18.00 9.70
C ALA A 213 31.55 16.82 10.36
N GLY A 214 31.70 15.69 9.66
CA GLY A 214 32.39 14.48 10.17
C GLY A 214 33.84 14.35 9.76
N SER A 215 34.42 15.33 9.05
CA SER A 215 35.80 15.33 8.54
C SER A 215 36.75 16.33 9.26
N ASN A 216 36.37 16.78 10.48
CA ASN A 216 37.22 17.61 11.33
C ASN A 216 37.68 16.86 12.58
#